data_73785cb0698533036dcec35945159465
#
_entry.id   73785cb0698533036dcec35945159465
#
_cell.length_a   1.000
_cell.length_b   1.000
_cell.length_c   1.000
_cell.angle_alpha   90.00
_cell.angle_beta   90.00
_cell.angle_gamma   90.00
#
_symmetry.space_group_name_H-M   'P 1'
#
loop_
_entity.id
_entity.type
_entity.pdbx_description
1 polymer ?
#
loop_
_entity_poly.entity_id
_entity_poly.type
_entity_poly.pdbx_seq_one_letter_code
_entity_poly.pdbx_strand_id
1 'polypeptide(L)'
;VMSSVLYPYVYLMTRASFITTPISFFQTSSIYGRNSFFNVAIPFGRPGIIAGLALVLMETISDFGTVDYFAIETLTLGVFNVWLGMNSLSGASQISSILFMIVIVLLTLEYLGRRSRKFHEKYSGASYTPTQTVSGVKNSLLFLICLIPLSLGFIIPVSILLNFVIKGYSIINFFEIFQITLSSI
;
A
#
# COMPACT_ATOMS: atom_id res chain seq x y z
N VAL A 1 9.70 -7.31 -0.39
CA VAL A 1 8.47 -7.84 0.26
C VAL A 1 7.49 -6.72 0.49
N MET A 2 7.80 -5.71 1.33
CA MET A 2 6.88 -4.61 1.67
C MET A 2 6.26 -3.92 0.45
N SER A 3 7.06 -3.49 -0.51
CA SER A 3 6.54 -2.82 -1.72
C SER A 3 5.57 -3.70 -2.52
N SER A 4 5.81 -5.03 -2.55
CA SER A 4 4.96 -5.98 -3.27
C SER A 4 3.66 -6.31 -2.53
N VAL A 5 3.62 -6.13 -1.20
CA VAL A 5 2.42 -6.35 -0.38
C VAL A 5 1.57 -5.09 -0.31
N LEU A 6 2.20 -3.91 -0.24
CA LEU A 6 1.51 -2.64 -0.03
C LEU A 6 1.10 -1.91 -1.33
N TYR A 7 1.54 -2.37 -2.52
CA TYR A 7 1.17 -1.74 -3.80
C TYR A 7 -0.35 -1.62 -4.01
N PRO A 8 -1.22 -2.53 -3.52
CA PRO A 8 -2.66 -2.42 -3.74
C PRO A 8 -3.26 -1.13 -3.16
N TYR A 9 -2.70 -0.58 -2.08
CA TYR A 9 -3.17 0.70 -1.52
C TYR A 9 -3.02 1.83 -2.53
N VAL A 10 -1.84 1.95 -3.14
CA VAL A 10 -1.59 2.97 -4.18
C VAL A 10 -2.45 2.72 -5.42
N TYR A 11 -2.57 1.45 -5.84
CA TYR A 11 -3.38 1.08 -6.99
C TYR A 11 -4.85 1.43 -6.79
N LEU A 12 -5.46 1.04 -5.67
CA LEU A 12 -6.88 1.29 -5.40
C LEU A 12 -7.20 2.77 -5.31
N MET A 13 -6.37 3.55 -4.60
CA MET A 13 -6.55 5.00 -4.46
C MET A 13 -6.37 5.73 -5.80
N THR A 14 -5.38 5.32 -6.59
CA THR A 14 -5.15 5.89 -7.93
C THR A 14 -6.28 5.53 -8.87
N ARG A 15 -6.75 4.28 -8.84
CA ARG A 15 -7.89 3.82 -9.63
C ARG A 15 -9.17 4.59 -9.29
N ALA A 16 -9.44 4.82 -8.01
CA ALA A 16 -10.58 5.64 -7.58
C ALA A 16 -10.51 7.07 -8.14
N SER A 17 -9.32 7.70 -8.13
CA SER A 17 -9.11 9.01 -8.75
C SER A 17 -9.34 9.01 -10.26
N PHE A 18 -8.98 7.95 -10.98
CA PHE A 18 -9.20 7.86 -12.42
C PHE A 18 -10.66 7.66 -12.78
N ILE A 19 -11.41 6.88 -12.00
CA ILE A 19 -12.84 6.66 -12.25
C ILE A 19 -13.64 7.96 -12.15
N THR A 20 -13.23 8.87 -11.27
CA THR A 20 -13.88 10.18 -11.09
C THR A 20 -13.43 11.22 -12.12
N THR A 21 -12.43 10.93 -12.95
CA THR A 21 -11.93 11.87 -13.95
C THR A 21 -12.84 11.92 -15.18
N PRO A 22 -13.38 13.08 -15.58
CA PRO A 22 -14.25 13.20 -16.75
C PRO A 22 -13.53 12.83 -18.07
N ILE A 23 -14.19 12.05 -18.91
CA ILE A 23 -13.63 11.59 -20.19
C ILE A 23 -13.28 12.73 -21.16
N SER A 24 -13.96 13.87 -21.04
CA SER A 24 -13.74 15.06 -21.87
C SER A 24 -12.29 15.54 -21.83
N PHE A 25 -11.60 15.42 -20.71
CA PHE A 25 -10.18 15.80 -20.61
C PHE A 25 -9.27 14.91 -21.46
N PHE A 26 -9.57 13.61 -21.54
CA PHE A 26 -8.84 12.66 -22.38
C PHE A 26 -9.11 12.91 -23.87
N GLN A 27 -10.35 13.18 -24.23
CA GLN A 27 -10.73 13.53 -25.60
C GLN A 27 -10.08 14.82 -26.08
N THR A 28 -10.12 15.86 -25.25
CA THR A 28 -9.49 17.14 -25.55
C THR A 28 -7.97 16.99 -25.72
N SER A 29 -7.30 16.23 -24.85
CA SER A 29 -5.87 15.95 -24.98
C SER A 29 -5.53 15.24 -26.29
N SER A 30 -6.37 14.31 -26.73
CA SER A 30 -6.20 13.59 -27.99
C SER A 30 -6.35 14.50 -29.20
N ILE A 31 -7.31 15.43 -29.17
CA ILE A 31 -7.53 16.41 -30.26
C ILE A 31 -6.31 17.33 -30.44
N TYR A 32 -5.68 17.74 -29.33
CA TYR A 32 -4.49 18.57 -29.36
C TYR A 32 -3.18 17.78 -29.63
N GLY A 33 -3.25 16.50 -29.96
CA GLY A 33 -2.09 15.66 -30.25
C GLY A 33 -1.14 15.49 -29.06
N ARG A 34 -1.57 15.80 -27.83
CA ARG A 34 -0.78 15.67 -26.62
C ARG A 34 -0.93 14.29 -26.01
N ASN A 35 0.14 13.82 -25.37
CA ASN A 35 0.14 12.52 -24.71
C ASN A 35 -0.80 12.58 -23.49
N SER A 36 -1.97 11.94 -23.58
CA SER A 36 -3.01 11.95 -22.56
C SER A 36 -2.55 11.37 -21.24
N PHE A 37 -1.56 10.48 -21.24
CA PHE A 37 -1.01 9.90 -20.02
C PHE A 37 -0.29 10.94 -19.15
N PHE A 38 0.65 11.71 -19.73
CA PHE A 38 1.41 12.69 -18.97
C PHE A 38 0.63 13.97 -18.67
N ASN A 39 -0.24 14.40 -19.59
CA ASN A 39 -0.95 15.69 -19.47
C ASN A 39 -2.29 15.59 -18.74
N VAL A 40 -2.92 14.42 -18.70
CA VAL A 40 -4.22 14.21 -18.04
C VAL A 40 -4.10 13.17 -16.92
N ALA A 41 -3.68 11.93 -17.24
CA ALA A 41 -3.72 10.84 -16.29
C ALA A 41 -2.87 11.13 -15.03
N ILE A 42 -1.60 11.50 -15.19
CA ILE A 42 -0.72 11.80 -14.05
C ILE A 42 -1.24 12.97 -13.20
N PRO A 43 -1.56 14.16 -13.75
CA PRO A 43 -2.06 15.28 -12.95
C PRO A 43 -3.34 14.98 -12.18
N PHE A 44 -4.30 14.30 -12.81
CA PHE A 44 -5.57 13.92 -12.16
C PHE A 44 -5.40 12.73 -11.20
N GLY A 45 -4.46 11.83 -11.45
CA GLY A 45 -4.13 10.71 -10.57
C GLY A 45 -3.32 11.10 -9.33
N ARG A 46 -2.63 12.26 -9.33
CA ARG A 46 -1.78 12.70 -8.20
C ARG A 46 -2.45 12.62 -6.82
N PRO A 47 -3.70 13.08 -6.61
CA PRO A 47 -4.31 13.01 -5.29
C PRO A 47 -4.51 11.55 -4.83
N GLY A 48 -4.86 10.63 -5.73
CA GLY A 48 -4.95 9.21 -5.42
C GLY A 48 -3.59 8.57 -5.12
N ILE A 49 -2.57 8.93 -5.89
CA ILE A 49 -1.19 8.45 -5.67
C ILE A 49 -0.68 8.92 -4.30
N ILE A 50 -0.84 10.21 -3.98
CA ILE A 50 -0.41 10.78 -2.69
C ILE A 50 -1.15 10.11 -1.52
N ALA A 51 -2.47 9.91 -1.66
CA ALA A 51 -3.26 9.23 -0.65
C ALA A 51 -2.81 7.78 -0.42
N GLY A 52 -2.58 7.04 -1.51
CA GLY A 52 -2.09 5.67 -1.45
C GLY A 52 -0.70 5.58 -0.83
N LEU A 53 0.21 6.49 -1.20
CA LEU A 53 1.54 6.56 -0.61
C LEU A 53 1.51 6.90 0.88
N ALA A 54 0.62 7.81 1.31
CA ALA A 54 0.47 8.14 2.72
C ALA A 54 0.03 6.91 3.54
N LEU A 55 -0.92 6.12 3.03
CA LEU A 55 -1.33 4.86 3.66
C LEU A 55 -0.17 3.86 3.73
N VAL A 56 0.59 3.70 2.65
CA VAL A 56 1.77 2.83 2.63
C VAL A 56 2.82 3.28 3.64
N LEU A 57 3.08 4.58 3.74
CA LEU A 57 4.03 5.12 4.72
C LEU A 57 3.57 4.86 6.16
N MET A 58 2.30 5.08 6.46
CA MET A 58 1.74 4.81 7.80
C MET A 58 1.88 3.33 8.17
N GLU A 59 1.52 2.43 7.25
CA GLU A 59 1.64 0.99 7.45
C GLU A 59 3.10 0.57 7.65
N THR A 60 4.00 1.10 6.81
CA THR A 60 5.45 0.79 6.90
C THR A 60 6.08 1.29 8.20
N ILE A 61 5.66 2.47 8.70
CA ILE A 61 6.19 3.02 9.97
C ILE A 61 5.69 2.21 11.17
N SER A 62 4.46 1.70 11.12
CA SER A 62 3.87 0.93 12.23
C SER A 62 4.21 -0.57 12.18
N ASP A 63 4.82 -1.05 11.08
CA ASP A 63 5.16 -2.46 10.96
C ASP A 63 6.34 -2.84 11.88
N PHE A 64 6.06 -3.78 12.76
CA PHE A 64 7.05 -4.38 13.67
C PHE A 64 7.52 -5.75 13.13
N GLY A 65 6.58 -6.60 12.72
CA GLY A 65 6.87 -8.01 12.45
C GLY A 65 7.82 -8.24 11.27
N THR A 66 7.63 -7.50 10.17
CA THR A 66 8.50 -7.65 8.99
C THR A 66 9.90 -7.10 9.27
N VAL A 67 10.01 -5.97 9.94
CA VAL A 67 11.32 -5.35 10.22
C VAL A 67 12.12 -6.17 11.24
N ASP A 68 11.46 -6.76 12.22
CA ASP A 68 12.08 -7.67 13.19
C ASP A 68 12.59 -8.94 12.51
N TYR A 69 11.76 -9.56 11.66
CA TYR A 69 12.14 -10.76 10.91
C TYR A 69 13.36 -10.56 10.00
N PHE A 70 13.49 -9.39 9.37
CA PHE A 70 14.63 -9.06 8.52
C PHE A 70 15.79 -8.38 9.27
N ALA A 71 15.70 -8.25 10.59
CA ALA A 71 16.69 -7.59 11.45
C ALA A 71 17.05 -6.18 10.96
N ILE A 72 16.04 -5.41 10.52
CA ILE A 72 16.20 -4.03 10.06
C ILE A 72 15.96 -3.09 11.23
N GLU A 73 16.94 -2.29 11.60
CA GLU A 73 16.81 -1.32 12.68
C GLU A 73 15.85 -0.18 12.27
N THR A 74 14.69 -0.13 12.90
CA THR A 74 13.69 0.93 12.76
C THR A 74 13.35 1.54 14.12
N LEU A 75 12.75 2.74 14.10
CA LEU A 75 12.29 3.37 15.35
C LEU A 75 11.25 2.50 16.07
N THR A 76 10.37 1.83 15.35
CA THR A 76 9.36 0.92 15.89
C THR A 76 10.01 -0.26 16.61
N LEU A 77 11.00 -0.90 15.98
CA LEU A 77 11.78 -1.96 16.61
C LEU A 77 12.58 -1.43 17.82
N GLY A 78 13.11 -0.22 17.70
CA GLY A 78 13.80 0.46 18.80
C GLY A 78 12.96 0.66 20.06
N VAL A 79 11.66 1.00 19.89
CA VAL A 79 10.70 1.10 21.01
C VAL A 79 10.59 -0.23 21.74
N PHE A 80 10.40 -1.33 21.02
CA PHE A 80 10.29 -2.66 21.61
C PHE A 80 11.58 -3.13 22.28
N ASN A 81 12.74 -2.91 21.65
CA ASN A 81 14.03 -3.27 22.21
C ASN A 81 14.34 -2.53 23.51
N VAL A 82 14.01 -1.23 23.58
CA VAL A 82 14.21 -0.44 24.82
C VAL A 82 13.20 -0.84 25.90
N TRP A 83 11.95 -1.11 25.52
CA TRP A 83 10.93 -1.51 26.47
C TRP A 83 11.19 -2.91 27.04
N LEU A 84 11.32 -3.92 26.16
CA LEU A 84 11.43 -5.32 26.58
C LEU A 84 12.88 -5.74 26.87
N GLY A 85 13.84 -5.27 26.08
CA GLY A 85 15.25 -5.64 26.24
C GLY A 85 15.97 -4.88 27.36
N MET A 86 15.71 -3.57 27.50
CA MET A 86 16.33 -2.72 28.54
C MET A 86 15.40 -2.49 29.74
N ASN A 87 14.19 -3.03 29.73
CA ASN A 87 13.15 -2.83 30.75
C ASN A 87 12.92 -1.36 31.13
N SER A 88 13.07 -0.46 30.15
CA SER A 88 12.94 0.99 30.32
C SER A 88 11.71 1.53 29.62
N LEU A 89 10.60 1.62 30.36
CA LEU A 89 9.35 2.20 29.84
C LEU A 89 9.52 3.70 29.51
N SER A 90 10.32 4.41 30.31
CA SER A 90 10.61 5.83 30.10
C SER A 90 11.36 6.08 28.78
N GLY A 91 12.37 5.29 28.47
CA GLY A 91 13.12 5.37 27.20
C GLY A 91 12.24 5.02 26.01
N ALA A 92 11.45 3.95 26.11
CA ALA A 92 10.51 3.54 25.07
C ALA A 92 9.46 4.62 24.78
N SER A 93 8.93 5.28 25.80
CA SER A 93 7.95 6.36 25.63
C SER A 93 8.52 7.60 24.94
N GLN A 94 9.80 7.92 25.16
CA GLN A 94 10.47 9.02 24.46
C GLN A 94 10.61 8.72 22.96
N ILE A 95 11.05 7.52 22.60
CA ILE A 95 11.17 7.11 21.19
C ILE A 95 9.80 7.07 20.52
N SER A 96 8.78 6.53 21.20
CA SER A 96 7.40 6.51 20.72
C SER A 96 6.85 7.92 20.48
N SER A 97 7.19 8.90 21.31
CA SER A 97 6.78 10.29 21.14
C SER A 97 7.38 10.91 19.88
N ILE A 98 8.63 10.60 19.55
CA ILE A 98 9.29 11.04 18.32
C ILE A 98 8.58 10.41 17.11
N LEU A 99 8.34 9.10 17.16
CA LEU A 99 7.62 8.38 16.09
C LEU A 99 6.22 8.95 15.88
N PHE A 100 5.48 9.21 16.95
CA PHE A 100 4.15 9.84 16.89
C PHE A 100 4.21 11.24 16.23
N MET A 101 5.22 12.05 16.55
CA MET A 101 5.41 13.35 15.92
C MET A 101 5.67 13.23 14.42
N ILE A 102 6.46 12.25 13.98
CA ILE A 102 6.70 11.98 12.55
C ILE A 102 5.38 11.63 11.84
N VAL A 103 4.55 10.78 12.45
CA VAL A 103 3.23 10.41 11.89
C VAL A 103 2.32 11.62 11.79
N ILE A 104 2.26 12.48 12.81
CA ILE A 104 1.46 13.72 12.76
C ILE A 104 1.93 14.65 11.65
N VAL A 105 3.24 14.81 11.47
CA VAL A 105 3.80 15.62 10.38
C VAL A 105 3.39 15.06 9.03
N LEU A 106 3.50 13.75 8.81
CA LEU A 106 3.09 13.11 7.56
C LEU A 106 1.59 13.30 7.29
N LEU A 107 0.73 13.09 8.29
CA LEU A 107 -0.73 13.32 8.17
C LEU A 107 -1.06 14.79 7.85
N THR A 108 -0.35 15.72 8.48
CA THR A 108 -0.54 17.14 8.25
C THR A 108 -0.13 17.53 6.83
N LEU A 109 1.00 17.02 6.35
CA LEU A 109 1.46 17.25 4.98
C LEU A 109 0.47 16.66 3.95
N GLU A 110 -0.05 15.46 4.22
CA GLU A 110 -1.10 14.86 3.38
C GLU A 110 -2.36 15.73 3.37
N TYR A 111 -2.85 16.14 4.53
CA TYR A 111 -4.05 16.98 4.65
C TYR A 111 -3.90 18.33 3.94
N LEU A 112 -2.75 18.99 4.08
CA LEU A 112 -2.45 20.24 3.38
C LEU A 112 -2.37 20.04 1.86
N GLY A 113 -1.77 18.95 1.42
CA GLY A 113 -1.69 18.58 0.00
C GLY A 113 -3.06 18.32 -0.64
N ARG A 114 -4.00 17.74 0.12
CA ARG A 114 -5.39 17.53 -0.33
C ARG A 114 -6.22 18.81 -0.30
N ARG A 115 -6.07 19.64 0.74
CA ARG A 115 -6.86 20.87 0.91
C ARG A 115 -6.66 21.86 -0.23
N SER A 116 -5.47 21.93 -0.79
CA SER A 116 -5.13 22.82 -1.91
C SER A 116 -5.87 22.49 -3.21
N ARG A 117 -6.56 21.35 -3.29
CA ARG A 117 -7.20 20.84 -4.50
C ARG A 117 -8.66 20.49 -4.28
N LYS A 118 -9.45 21.46 -3.82
CA LYS A 118 -10.91 21.40 -3.96
C LYS A 118 -11.21 21.52 -5.46
N PHE A 119 -11.16 20.39 -6.17
CA PHE A 119 -11.82 20.32 -7.46
C PHE A 119 -13.29 20.57 -7.21
N HIS A 120 -13.80 21.66 -7.77
CA HIS A 120 -15.23 21.91 -7.81
C HIS A 120 -15.83 20.82 -8.72
N GLU A 121 -16.22 19.73 -8.12
CA GLU A 121 -17.11 18.75 -8.76
C GLU A 121 -18.48 19.36 -8.97
N LYS A 122 -18.59 20.26 -9.94
CA LYS A 122 -19.83 20.70 -10.50
C LYS A 122 -20.04 20.07 -11.88
N TYR A 123 -19.86 18.75 -11.97
CA TYR A 123 -20.29 18.00 -13.14
C TYR A 123 -20.97 16.71 -12.69
N SER A 124 -22.26 16.90 -12.34
CA SER A 124 -23.26 15.85 -12.24
C SER A 124 -23.59 15.33 -13.65
N GLY A 125 -22.73 14.53 -14.19
CA GLY A 125 -22.95 13.75 -15.39
C GLY A 125 -22.10 12.52 -15.27
N ALA A 126 -22.72 11.36 -15.06
CA ALA A 126 -22.06 10.06 -15.06
C ALA A 126 -21.32 9.85 -16.38
N SER A 127 -20.12 10.39 -16.49
CA SER A 127 -19.19 10.09 -17.57
C SER A 127 -18.59 8.72 -17.30
N TYR A 128 -19.32 7.72 -17.75
CA TYR A 128 -18.79 6.36 -17.82
C TYR A 128 -17.55 6.41 -18.72
N THR A 129 -16.37 6.26 -18.15
CA THR A 129 -15.17 6.06 -18.95
C THR A 129 -15.32 4.73 -19.66
N PRO A 130 -15.46 4.70 -20.99
CA PRO A 130 -15.58 3.43 -21.69
C PRO A 130 -14.32 2.64 -21.44
N THR A 131 -14.47 1.48 -20.87
CA THR A 131 -13.39 0.51 -20.68
C THR A 131 -12.90 0.13 -22.07
N GLN A 132 -11.73 0.62 -22.47
CA GLN A 132 -11.12 0.16 -23.71
C GLN A 132 -10.68 -1.28 -23.52
N THR A 133 -11.29 -2.17 -24.27
CA THR A 133 -10.86 -3.57 -24.35
C THR A 133 -9.53 -3.62 -25.09
N VAL A 134 -8.47 -3.87 -24.33
CA VAL A 134 -7.15 -4.12 -24.92
C VAL A 134 -7.14 -5.55 -25.46
N SER A 135 -6.94 -5.71 -26.77
CA SER A 135 -6.91 -7.04 -27.41
C SER A 135 -5.49 -7.42 -27.86
N GLY A 136 -5.22 -8.72 -27.97
CA GLY A 136 -3.98 -9.26 -28.51
C GLY A 136 -2.79 -9.25 -27.55
N VAL A 137 -1.58 -9.16 -28.10
CA VAL A 137 -0.30 -9.27 -27.39
C VAL A 137 -0.15 -8.23 -26.26
N LYS A 138 -0.72 -7.04 -26.44
CA LYS A 138 -0.70 -5.98 -25.42
C LYS A 138 -1.46 -6.40 -24.14
N ASN A 139 -2.55 -7.12 -24.26
CA ASN A 139 -3.29 -7.62 -23.11
C ASN A 139 -2.50 -8.64 -22.32
N SER A 140 -1.82 -9.58 -23.00
CA SER A 140 -0.96 -10.58 -22.38
C SER A 140 0.22 -9.93 -21.65
N LEU A 141 0.84 -8.91 -22.25
CA LEU A 141 1.96 -8.19 -21.65
C LEU A 141 1.52 -7.41 -20.38
N LEU A 142 0.38 -6.74 -20.42
CA LEU A 142 -0.19 -6.07 -19.25
C LEU A 142 -0.54 -7.06 -18.13
N PHE A 143 -1.09 -8.22 -18.47
CA PHE A 143 -1.37 -9.27 -17.51
C PHE A 143 -0.09 -9.76 -16.82
N LEU A 144 0.98 -10.02 -17.59
CA LEU A 144 2.28 -10.42 -17.04
C LEU A 144 2.86 -9.35 -16.09
N ILE A 145 2.78 -8.06 -16.46
CA ILE A 145 3.24 -6.96 -15.59
C ILE A 145 2.46 -6.93 -14.27
N CYS A 146 1.13 -7.13 -14.32
CA CYS A 146 0.30 -7.18 -13.12
C CYS A 146 0.56 -8.43 -12.25
N LEU A 147 1.01 -9.52 -12.87
CA LEU A 147 1.31 -10.77 -12.17
C LEU A 147 2.61 -10.67 -11.34
N ILE A 148 3.57 -9.83 -11.75
CA ILE A 148 4.86 -9.67 -11.06
C ILE A 148 4.69 -9.30 -9.58
N PRO A 149 4.01 -8.22 -9.18
CA PRO A 149 3.87 -7.87 -7.78
C PRO A 149 3.05 -8.90 -7.00
N LEU A 150 2.08 -9.54 -7.64
CA LEU A 150 1.30 -10.62 -7.03
C LEU A 150 2.17 -11.85 -6.75
N SER A 151 3.03 -12.24 -7.69
CA SER A 151 3.93 -13.38 -7.49
C SER A 151 4.98 -13.11 -6.42
N LEU A 152 5.59 -11.93 -6.41
CA LEU A 152 6.60 -11.53 -5.43
C LEU A 152 6.02 -11.31 -4.03
N GLY A 153 4.82 -10.75 -3.91
CA GLY A 153 4.21 -10.39 -2.63
C GLY A 153 3.38 -11.51 -2.00
N PHE A 154 2.87 -12.45 -2.79
CA PHE A 154 1.96 -13.48 -2.30
C PHE A 154 2.42 -14.91 -2.66
N ILE A 155 2.62 -15.21 -3.96
CA ILE A 155 2.87 -16.60 -4.38
C ILE A 155 4.18 -17.15 -3.81
N ILE A 156 5.27 -16.37 -3.90
CA ILE A 156 6.58 -16.83 -3.40
C ILE A 156 6.59 -16.97 -1.88
N PRO A 157 6.17 -15.98 -1.05
CA PRO A 157 6.13 -16.14 0.40
C PRO A 157 5.24 -17.30 0.84
N VAL A 158 4.04 -17.44 0.27
CA VAL A 158 3.13 -18.55 0.58
C VAL A 158 3.74 -19.90 0.23
N SER A 159 4.40 -20.01 -0.92
CA SER A 159 5.07 -21.26 -1.34
C SER A 159 6.19 -21.66 -0.37
N ILE A 160 6.96 -20.68 0.12
CA ILE A 160 8.03 -20.92 1.10
C ILE A 160 7.42 -21.38 2.43
N LEU A 161 6.38 -20.68 2.92
CA LEU A 161 5.70 -21.05 4.16
C LEU A 161 5.07 -22.44 4.08
N LEU A 162 4.41 -22.77 2.98
CA LEU A 162 3.87 -24.11 2.74
C LEU A 162 4.96 -25.18 2.76
N ASN A 163 6.10 -24.91 2.15
CA ASN A 163 7.24 -25.84 2.18
C ASN A 163 7.73 -26.09 3.61
N PHE A 164 7.80 -25.03 4.45
CA PHE A 164 8.15 -25.18 5.87
C PHE A 164 7.10 -25.99 6.65
N VAL A 165 5.81 -25.74 6.41
CA VAL A 165 4.73 -26.53 7.03
C VAL A 165 4.81 -27.99 6.64
N ILE A 166 5.02 -28.31 5.35
CA ILE A 166 5.12 -29.70 4.87
C ILE A 166 6.34 -30.40 5.47
N LYS A 167 7.49 -29.73 5.55
CA LYS A 167 8.71 -30.29 6.16
C LYS A 167 8.65 -30.42 7.67
N GLY A 168 7.93 -29.51 8.34
CA GLY A 168 7.77 -29.45 9.79
C GLY A 168 6.57 -30.21 10.33
N TYR A 169 5.78 -30.89 9.49
CA TYR A 169 4.52 -31.53 9.85
C TYR A 169 4.64 -32.53 11.02
N SER A 170 5.77 -33.22 11.15
CA SER A 170 6.03 -34.18 12.22
C SER A 170 6.24 -33.57 13.61
N ILE A 171 6.44 -32.26 13.70
CA ILE A 171 6.75 -31.53 14.95
C ILE A 171 5.52 -30.74 15.45
N ILE A 172 4.51 -30.58 14.60
CA ILE A 172 3.36 -29.72 14.87
C ILE A 172 2.31 -30.44 15.74
N ASN A 173 2.12 -29.97 16.95
CA ASN A 173 1.05 -30.41 17.85
C ASN A 173 -0.26 -29.65 17.51
N PHE A 174 -1.08 -30.22 16.63
CA PHE A 174 -2.34 -29.58 16.18
C PHE A 174 -3.27 -29.17 17.34
N PHE A 175 -3.24 -29.91 18.42
CA PHE A 175 -4.07 -29.62 19.60
C PHE A 175 -3.62 -28.34 20.31
N GLU A 176 -2.33 -28.10 20.45
CA GLU A 176 -1.78 -26.85 21.00
C GLU A 176 -2.12 -25.64 20.15
N ILE A 177 -1.94 -25.77 18.82
CA ILE A 177 -2.29 -24.68 17.89
C ILE A 177 -3.77 -24.35 17.96
N PHE A 178 -4.64 -25.35 18.04
CA PHE A 178 -6.08 -25.16 18.17
C PHE A 178 -6.45 -24.45 19.49
N GLN A 179 -5.83 -24.83 20.60
CA GLN A 179 -6.04 -24.14 21.89
C GLN A 179 -5.57 -22.69 21.87
N ILE A 180 -4.39 -22.41 21.31
CA ILE A 180 -3.86 -21.04 21.19
C ILE A 180 -4.78 -20.20 20.29
N THR A 181 -5.26 -20.76 19.19
CA THR A 181 -6.19 -20.07 18.28
C THR A 181 -7.50 -19.73 18.98
N LEU A 182 -8.06 -20.68 19.76
CA LEU A 182 -9.29 -20.47 20.54
C LEU A 182 -9.13 -19.41 21.64
N SER A 183 -7.96 -19.31 22.23
CA SER A 183 -7.67 -18.29 23.27
C SER A 183 -7.38 -16.90 22.68
N SER A 184 -7.16 -16.79 21.36
CA SER A 184 -6.89 -15.53 20.66
C SER A 184 -8.13 -14.88 20.03
N ILE A 185 -9.28 -15.57 20.07
CA ILE A 185 -10.61 -15.10 19.64
C ILE A 185 -11.43 -14.66 20.84
#